data_0c4ed0205c0d3005d20dde035cd0d55b
#
_entry.id   0c4ed0205c0d3005d20dde035cd0d55b
#
_cell.length_a   1.000
_cell.length_b   1.000
_cell.length_c   1.000
_cell.angle_alpha   90.00
_cell.angle_beta   90.00
_cell.angle_gamma   90.00
#
_symmetry.space_group_name_H-M   'P 1'
#
loop_
_entity.id
_entity.type
_entity.pdbx_description
1 polymer ?
#
loop_
_entity_poly.entity_id
_entity_poly.type
_entity_poly.pdbx_seq_one_letter_code
_entity_poly.pdbx_strand_id
1 'polypeptide(L)'
;EARAIAAEDAAANRAIGAHGLALLDKIGKRPANLMTHCNAGWLATAAWGTAIAPIYAAREAGLPVHVYVSETRPRNQGLLTAWELHEAGIPHTLIADNAAGHLLRQGKVDMVIVGADRIAANGDTANKVGTYLKALAAADCGVPFFVAAPLSTIDMACPEGGRIPIEERDGGEVRHVGGLDRQGLHATVAIAPETKPVANPAFDVTPARFITGIVTERGVLPPGDIGVWFK
;
A
#
# COMPACT_ATOMS: atom_id res chain seq x y z
N GLU A 1 -8.22 14.32 24.22
CA GLU A 1 -7.69 13.03 23.81
C GLU A 1 -7.74 12.85 22.28
N ALA A 2 -8.90 12.88 21.60
CA ALA A 2 -9.00 12.66 20.14
C ALA A 2 -8.11 13.59 19.29
N ARG A 3 -7.98 14.89 19.66
CA ARG A 3 -7.09 15.83 18.96
C ARG A 3 -5.61 15.49 19.14
N ALA A 4 -5.23 14.95 20.29
CA ALA A 4 -3.84 14.51 20.54
C ALA A 4 -3.51 13.29 19.67
N ILE A 5 -4.41 12.30 19.63
CA ILE A 5 -4.25 11.09 18.78
C ILE A 5 -4.10 11.49 17.30
N ALA A 6 -4.95 12.40 16.80
CA ALA A 6 -4.86 12.86 15.42
C ALA A 6 -3.55 13.62 15.13
N ALA A 7 -3.05 14.41 16.10
CA ALA A 7 -1.78 15.11 15.96
C ALA A 7 -0.57 14.15 15.98
N GLU A 8 -0.61 13.13 16.82
CA GLU A 8 0.41 12.08 16.90
C GLU A 8 0.45 11.26 15.62
N ASP A 9 -0.72 10.87 15.10
CA ASP A 9 -0.82 10.16 13.81
C ASP A 9 -0.25 10.98 12.66
N ALA A 10 -0.63 12.25 12.55
CA ALA A 10 -0.11 13.16 11.52
C ALA A 10 1.41 13.34 11.63
N ALA A 11 1.96 13.44 12.85
CA ALA A 11 3.39 13.57 13.07
C ALA A 11 4.14 12.28 12.69
N ALA A 12 3.62 11.12 13.07
CA ALA A 12 4.17 9.81 12.71
C ALA A 12 4.20 9.63 11.19
N ASN A 13 3.09 9.93 10.51
CA ASN A 13 3.00 9.80 9.05
C ASN A 13 3.94 10.76 8.32
N ARG A 14 4.13 11.97 8.83
CA ARG A 14 5.13 12.91 8.29
C ARG A 14 6.56 12.39 8.46
N ALA A 15 6.89 11.77 9.59
CA ALA A 15 8.20 11.15 9.81
C ALA A 15 8.43 9.95 8.89
N ILE A 16 7.40 9.10 8.68
CA ILE A 16 7.41 8.03 7.66
C ILE A 16 7.74 8.61 6.28
N GLY A 17 7.10 9.74 5.92
CA GLY A 17 7.37 10.47 4.69
C GLY A 17 8.85 10.86 4.54
N ALA A 18 9.45 11.42 5.58
CA ALA A 18 10.86 11.83 5.57
C ALA A 18 11.81 10.63 5.44
N HIS A 19 11.56 9.54 6.18
CA HIS A 19 12.39 8.33 6.08
C HIS A 19 12.28 7.65 4.72
N GLY A 20 11.06 7.61 4.15
CA GLY A 20 10.81 7.07 2.82
C GLY A 20 11.41 7.93 1.71
N LEU A 21 11.42 9.26 1.85
CA LEU A 21 12.07 10.17 0.90
C LEU A 21 13.55 9.82 0.73
N ALA A 22 14.26 9.51 1.82
CA ALA A 22 15.65 9.09 1.77
C ALA A 22 15.87 7.79 0.98
N LEU A 23 14.86 6.91 0.91
CA LEU A 23 14.90 5.72 0.05
C LEU A 23 14.70 6.09 -1.42
N LEU A 24 13.76 6.99 -1.71
CA LEU A 24 13.48 7.45 -3.08
C LEU A 24 14.68 8.19 -3.69
N ASP A 25 15.39 8.96 -2.87
CA ASP A 25 16.59 9.66 -3.33
C ASP A 25 17.71 8.72 -3.79
N LYS A 26 17.81 7.55 -3.14
CA LYS A 26 18.80 6.50 -3.49
C LYS A 26 18.53 5.80 -4.82
N ILE A 27 17.31 5.88 -5.37
CA ILE A 27 16.98 5.22 -6.65
C ILE A 27 17.87 5.73 -7.81
N GLY A 28 18.27 7.00 -7.78
CA GLY A 28 19.19 7.57 -8.78
C GLY A 28 18.58 7.83 -10.16
N LYS A 29 17.42 7.26 -10.47
CA LYS A 29 16.67 7.52 -11.71
C LYS A 29 15.66 8.65 -11.51
N ARG A 30 15.36 9.40 -12.58
CA ARG A 30 14.35 10.47 -12.56
C ARG A 30 13.53 10.47 -13.85
N PRO A 31 12.17 10.46 -13.78
CA PRO A 31 11.44 10.30 -12.52
C PRO A 31 11.69 8.92 -11.88
N ALA A 32 11.62 8.84 -10.55
CA ALA A 32 11.59 7.56 -9.86
C ALA A 32 10.18 6.95 -10.03
N ASN A 33 10.11 5.74 -10.56
CA ASN A 33 8.86 5.06 -10.84
C ASN A 33 8.47 4.14 -9.69
N LEU A 34 7.40 4.47 -9.01
CA LEU A 34 6.92 3.76 -7.84
C LEU A 34 5.66 2.97 -8.17
N MET A 35 5.41 1.91 -7.42
CA MET A 35 4.13 1.19 -7.46
C MET A 35 3.53 1.11 -6.06
N THR A 36 2.23 1.31 -5.97
CA THR A 36 1.49 1.15 -4.72
C THR A 36 0.20 0.36 -4.91
N HIS A 37 -0.41 -0.07 -3.81
CA HIS A 37 -1.61 -0.89 -3.79
C HIS A 37 -2.55 -0.44 -2.66
N CYS A 38 -3.85 -0.47 -2.89
CA CYS A 38 -4.87 0.00 -1.97
C CYS A 38 -4.81 1.53 -1.78
N ASN A 39 -5.36 2.02 -0.69
CA ASN A 39 -5.19 3.40 -0.26
C ASN A 39 -4.49 3.42 1.10
N ALA A 40 -3.31 3.99 1.13
CA ALA A 40 -2.53 4.28 2.32
C ALA A 40 -2.06 5.75 2.30
N GLY A 41 -2.91 6.62 1.77
CA GLY A 41 -2.78 8.06 1.72
C GLY A 41 -3.53 8.74 2.87
N TRP A 42 -3.69 10.07 2.76
CA TRP A 42 -4.32 10.87 3.81
C TRP A 42 -5.81 10.59 3.99
N LEU A 43 -6.51 10.01 3.01
CA LEU A 43 -7.90 9.56 3.17
C LEU A 43 -8.04 8.39 4.16
N ALA A 44 -6.96 7.65 4.42
CA ALA A 44 -6.95 6.53 5.35
C ALA A 44 -6.37 6.87 6.74
N THR A 45 -5.92 8.11 6.96
CA THR A 45 -5.23 8.55 8.18
C THR A 45 -5.67 9.96 8.58
N ALA A 46 -5.11 10.51 9.67
CA ALA A 46 -5.39 11.90 10.05
C ALA A 46 -4.75 12.90 9.07
N ALA A 47 -3.57 12.58 8.52
CA ALA A 47 -2.88 13.36 7.49
C ALA A 47 -1.73 12.57 6.86
N TRP A 48 -1.30 12.93 5.66
CA TRP A 48 -0.14 12.41 4.93
C TRP A 48 -0.29 10.97 4.40
N GLY A 49 -1.00 10.10 5.11
CA GLY A 49 -0.95 8.67 4.85
C GLY A 49 0.37 8.04 5.28
N THR A 50 0.52 6.75 5.02
CA THR A 50 1.75 6.00 5.32
C THR A 50 2.57 5.75 4.05
N ALA A 51 2.12 4.87 3.15
CA ALA A 51 2.86 4.57 1.91
C ALA A 51 2.90 5.74 0.92
N ILE A 52 1.94 6.65 0.97
CA ILE A 52 1.88 7.82 0.09
C ILE A 52 2.69 9.00 0.67
N ALA A 53 2.95 9.02 1.99
CA ALA A 53 3.73 10.09 2.63
C ALA A 53 5.12 10.33 2.00
N PRO A 54 5.93 9.31 1.67
CA PRO A 54 7.19 9.51 0.94
C PRO A 54 7.02 10.16 -0.43
N ILE A 55 5.89 9.92 -1.10
CA ILE A 55 5.57 10.48 -2.41
C ILE A 55 5.24 11.97 -2.28
N TYR A 56 4.49 12.35 -1.25
CA TYR A 56 4.25 13.77 -0.93
C TYR A 56 5.53 14.49 -0.54
N ALA A 57 6.37 13.86 0.29
CA ALA A 57 7.66 14.39 0.67
C ALA A 57 8.59 14.59 -0.55
N ALA A 58 8.58 13.65 -1.52
CA ALA A 58 9.31 13.77 -2.77
C ALA A 58 8.84 14.98 -3.59
N ARG A 59 7.50 15.19 -3.70
CA ARG A 59 6.92 16.35 -4.37
C ARG A 59 7.36 17.66 -3.70
N GLU A 60 7.28 17.75 -2.36
CA GLU A 60 7.72 18.93 -1.62
C GLU A 60 9.22 19.23 -1.80
N ALA A 61 10.04 18.19 -1.90
CA ALA A 61 11.47 18.28 -2.16
C ALA A 61 11.84 18.54 -3.63
N GLY A 62 10.83 18.62 -4.53
CA GLY A 62 11.07 18.78 -5.97
C GLY A 62 11.67 17.55 -6.64
N LEU A 63 11.60 16.37 -6.02
CA LEU A 63 12.09 15.10 -6.57
C LEU A 63 11.04 14.53 -7.55
N PRO A 64 11.33 14.42 -8.85
CA PRO A 64 10.37 13.88 -9.81
C PRO A 64 10.07 12.42 -9.53
N VAL A 65 8.76 12.10 -9.39
CA VAL A 65 8.25 10.74 -9.23
C VAL A 65 7.10 10.48 -10.20
N HIS A 66 6.88 9.22 -10.52
CA HIS A 66 5.69 8.72 -11.20
C HIS A 66 5.16 7.50 -10.43
N VAL A 67 3.85 7.38 -10.25
CA VAL A 67 3.25 6.33 -9.41
C VAL A 67 2.31 5.44 -10.21
N TYR A 68 2.60 4.15 -10.29
CA TYR A 68 1.66 3.14 -10.75
C TYR A 68 0.73 2.76 -9.60
N VAL A 69 -0.56 3.02 -9.76
CA VAL A 69 -1.58 2.78 -8.73
C VAL A 69 -2.42 1.59 -9.14
N SER A 70 -2.36 0.50 -8.39
CA SER A 70 -3.19 -0.68 -8.60
C SER A 70 -4.64 -0.40 -8.20
N GLU A 71 -5.62 -0.73 -9.05
CA GLU A 71 -7.05 -0.43 -8.83
C GLU A 71 -7.60 -1.00 -7.53
N THR A 72 -7.09 -2.17 -7.11
CA THR A 72 -7.41 -2.83 -5.83
C THR A 72 -8.84 -3.37 -5.77
N ARG A 73 -9.16 -4.31 -6.68
CA ARG A 73 -10.41 -5.08 -6.61
C ARG A 73 -10.53 -5.83 -5.28
N PRO A 74 -11.77 -6.07 -4.75
CA PRO A 74 -13.07 -5.69 -5.32
C PRO A 74 -13.52 -4.26 -4.99
N ARG A 75 -13.01 -3.62 -3.92
CA ARG A 75 -13.49 -2.29 -3.45
C ARG A 75 -12.86 -1.10 -4.16
N ASN A 76 -11.86 -1.32 -4.99
CA ASN A 76 -11.20 -0.30 -5.81
C ASN A 76 -10.60 0.86 -5.00
N GLN A 77 -9.98 0.59 -3.84
CA GLN A 77 -9.35 1.64 -3.01
C GLN A 77 -8.21 2.35 -3.72
N GLY A 78 -7.60 1.72 -4.73
CA GLY A 78 -6.61 2.38 -5.59
C GLY A 78 -7.16 3.61 -6.31
N LEU A 79 -8.47 3.68 -6.56
CA LEU A 79 -9.10 4.88 -7.14
C LEU A 79 -9.03 6.08 -6.18
N LEU A 80 -9.11 5.85 -4.86
CA LEU A 80 -8.91 6.90 -3.86
C LEU A 80 -7.47 7.42 -3.90
N THR A 81 -6.49 6.51 -4.00
CA THR A 81 -5.07 6.89 -4.15
C THR A 81 -4.82 7.66 -5.44
N ALA A 82 -5.40 7.23 -6.57
CA ALA A 82 -5.29 7.96 -7.84
C ALA A 82 -5.89 9.37 -7.73
N TRP A 83 -7.03 9.51 -7.07
CA TRP A 83 -7.65 10.80 -6.81
C TRP A 83 -6.76 11.69 -5.94
N GLU A 84 -6.22 11.17 -4.81
CA GLU A 84 -5.29 11.93 -3.94
C GLU A 84 -4.06 12.44 -4.72
N LEU A 85 -3.47 11.59 -5.56
CA LEU A 85 -2.29 11.95 -6.36
C LEU A 85 -2.64 12.98 -7.42
N HIS A 86 -3.86 12.89 -8.02
CA HIS A 86 -4.36 13.89 -8.96
C HIS A 86 -4.48 15.26 -8.31
N GLU A 87 -5.15 15.34 -7.17
CA GLU A 87 -5.32 16.59 -6.40
C GLU A 87 -3.96 17.18 -5.97
N ALA A 88 -2.99 16.31 -5.66
CA ALA A 88 -1.64 16.72 -5.34
C ALA A 88 -0.80 17.09 -6.58
N GLY A 89 -1.29 16.95 -7.81
CA GLY A 89 -0.53 17.20 -9.03
C GLY A 89 0.66 16.25 -9.22
N ILE A 90 0.57 15.03 -8.69
CA ILE A 90 1.61 14.02 -8.78
C ILE A 90 1.33 13.11 -9.99
N PRO A 91 2.28 12.97 -10.94
CA PRO A 91 2.13 12.07 -12.09
C PRO A 91 1.87 10.63 -11.66
N HIS A 92 0.80 10.03 -12.17
CA HIS A 92 0.44 8.66 -11.85
C HIS A 92 -0.27 7.96 -13.01
N THR A 93 -0.32 6.63 -12.94
CA THR A 93 -1.07 5.78 -13.88
C THR A 93 -1.85 4.74 -13.09
N LEU A 94 -3.16 4.74 -13.25
CA LEU A 94 -4.03 3.68 -12.73
C LEU A 94 -3.83 2.42 -13.56
N ILE A 95 -3.67 1.28 -12.90
CA ILE A 95 -3.46 -0.02 -13.55
C ILE A 95 -4.44 -1.07 -12.99
N ALA A 96 -4.80 -2.05 -13.82
CA ALA A 96 -5.44 -3.26 -13.34
C ALA A 96 -4.49 -4.01 -12.39
N ASP A 97 -5.04 -4.66 -11.36
CA ASP A 97 -4.23 -5.36 -10.34
C ASP A 97 -3.24 -6.36 -10.94
N ASN A 98 -3.67 -7.11 -11.95
CA ASN A 98 -2.86 -8.14 -12.60
C ASN A 98 -1.78 -7.57 -13.54
N ALA A 99 -1.83 -6.28 -13.88
CA ALA A 99 -0.80 -5.64 -14.71
C ALA A 99 0.50 -5.37 -13.92
N ALA A 100 0.46 -5.42 -12.58
CA ALA A 100 1.59 -5.11 -11.72
C ALA A 100 2.82 -5.97 -12.06
N GLY A 101 2.68 -7.29 -12.12
CA GLY A 101 3.79 -8.20 -12.46
C GLY A 101 4.37 -7.95 -13.84
N HIS A 102 3.54 -7.60 -14.83
CA HIS A 102 4.00 -7.25 -16.18
C HIS A 102 4.87 -6.00 -16.18
N LEU A 103 4.46 -4.95 -15.48
CA LEU A 103 5.21 -3.69 -15.40
C LEU A 103 6.54 -3.86 -14.65
N LEU A 104 6.56 -4.65 -13.57
CA LEU A 104 7.77 -5.02 -12.84
C LEU A 104 8.75 -5.75 -13.76
N ARG A 105 8.28 -6.76 -14.49
CA ARG A 105 9.11 -7.53 -15.44
C ARG A 105 9.65 -6.69 -16.59
N GLN A 106 8.94 -5.63 -16.99
CA GLN A 106 9.41 -4.68 -18.01
C GLN A 106 10.43 -3.66 -17.47
N GLY A 107 10.80 -3.71 -16.18
CA GLY A 107 11.71 -2.74 -15.56
C GLY A 107 11.13 -1.32 -15.47
N LYS A 108 9.79 -1.19 -15.50
CA LYS A 108 9.11 0.10 -15.41
C LYS A 108 8.91 0.60 -13.99
N VAL A 109 9.18 -0.22 -12.99
CA VAL A 109 9.00 0.08 -11.57
C VAL A 109 10.36 0.00 -10.89
N ASP A 110 10.74 1.03 -10.17
CA ASP A 110 12.01 1.11 -9.45
C ASP A 110 11.85 0.71 -7.96
N MET A 111 10.64 0.84 -7.40
CA MET A 111 10.31 0.49 -6.02
C MET A 111 8.82 0.22 -5.88
N VAL A 112 8.47 -0.78 -5.08
CA VAL A 112 7.09 -0.97 -4.59
C VAL A 112 7.02 -0.49 -3.14
N ILE A 113 6.00 0.32 -2.81
CA ILE A 113 5.73 0.77 -1.45
C ILE A 113 4.23 0.67 -1.15
N VAL A 114 3.90 -0.01 -0.07
CA VAL A 114 2.51 -0.29 0.36
C VAL A 114 2.32 0.01 1.83
N GLY A 115 1.08 0.17 2.27
CA GLY A 115 0.73 0.23 3.69
C GLY A 115 0.69 -1.16 4.33
N ALA A 116 0.20 -1.23 5.56
CA ALA A 116 -0.08 -2.46 6.27
C ALA A 116 -1.34 -2.33 7.13
N ASP A 117 -2.13 -3.40 7.17
CA ASP A 117 -3.24 -3.54 8.13
C ASP A 117 -2.75 -4.12 9.46
N ARG A 118 -1.75 -5.02 9.43
CA ARG A 118 -1.05 -5.57 10.60
C ARG A 118 0.31 -6.11 10.22
N ILE A 119 1.30 -5.91 11.09
CA ILE A 119 2.64 -6.48 10.97
C ILE A 119 2.90 -7.37 12.18
N ALA A 120 3.23 -8.65 11.95
CA ALA A 120 3.59 -9.59 13.00
C ALA A 120 5.02 -9.35 13.51
N ALA A 121 5.36 -9.91 14.69
CA ALA A 121 6.65 -9.73 15.33
C ALA A 121 7.85 -10.21 14.49
N ASN A 122 7.65 -11.17 13.58
CA ASN A 122 8.66 -11.61 12.64
C ASN A 122 8.75 -10.77 11.35
N GLY A 123 7.92 -9.72 11.22
CA GLY A 123 7.87 -8.83 10.07
C GLY A 123 6.95 -9.28 8.94
N ASP A 124 6.29 -10.44 9.04
CA ASP A 124 5.23 -10.81 8.10
C ASP A 124 4.12 -9.76 8.14
N THR A 125 3.67 -9.34 6.99
CA THR A 125 2.75 -8.20 6.87
C THR A 125 1.45 -8.58 6.21
N ALA A 126 0.33 -8.41 6.92
CA ALA A 126 -1.00 -8.44 6.34
C ALA A 126 -1.34 -7.08 5.75
N ASN A 127 -1.78 -7.08 4.50
CA ASN A 127 -2.29 -5.89 3.81
C ASN A 127 -3.38 -6.29 2.82
N LYS A 128 -3.99 -5.33 2.17
CA LYS A 128 -5.05 -5.55 1.18
C LYS A 128 -4.67 -6.67 0.20
N VAL A 129 -5.63 -7.59 -0.06
CA VAL A 129 -5.46 -8.72 -0.99
C VAL A 129 -4.87 -8.26 -2.33
N GLY A 130 -3.87 -8.99 -2.82
CA GLY A 130 -3.07 -8.63 -3.99
C GLY A 130 -1.70 -8.02 -3.66
N THR A 131 -1.42 -7.73 -2.38
CA THR A 131 -0.11 -7.25 -1.91
C THR A 131 0.95 -8.32 -2.07
N TYR A 132 0.64 -9.56 -1.65
CA TYR A 132 1.54 -10.71 -1.76
C TYR A 132 1.98 -10.99 -3.20
N LEU A 133 1.06 -10.93 -4.16
CA LEU A 133 1.40 -11.12 -5.58
C LEU A 133 2.37 -10.06 -6.10
N LYS A 134 2.23 -8.81 -5.64
CA LYS A 134 3.15 -7.72 -5.99
C LYS A 134 4.53 -7.90 -5.37
N ALA A 135 4.58 -8.38 -4.12
CA ALA A 135 5.83 -8.69 -3.43
C ALA A 135 6.58 -9.84 -4.11
N LEU A 136 5.88 -10.89 -4.51
CA LEU A 136 6.46 -12.01 -5.30
C LEU A 136 7.03 -11.53 -6.62
N ALA A 137 6.29 -10.73 -7.38
CA ALA A 137 6.74 -10.21 -8.67
C ALA A 137 7.91 -9.22 -8.51
N ALA A 138 7.90 -8.40 -7.45
CA ALA A 138 9.00 -7.51 -7.14
C ALA A 138 10.28 -8.28 -6.81
N ALA A 139 10.18 -9.33 -5.99
CA ALA A 139 11.31 -10.20 -5.65
C ALA A 139 11.89 -10.93 -6.88
N ASP A 140 11.03 -11.49 -7.75
CA ASP A 140 11.44 -12.12 -9.00
C ASP A 140 12.18 -11.16 -9.94
N CYS A 141 11.80 -9.89 -9.93
CA CYS A 141 12.38 -8.84 -10.77
C CYS A 141 13.53 -8.07 -10.09
N GLY A 142 13.90 -8.39 -8.86
CA GLY A 142 14.93 -7.66 -8.11
C GLY A 142 14.54 -6.23 -7.75
N VAL A 143 13.25 -5.91 -7.69
CA VAL A 143 12.72 -4.59 -7.32
C VAL A 143 12.49 -4.53 -5.82
N PRO A 144 13.01 -3.52 -5.09
CA PRO A 144 12.80 -3.41 -3.65
C PRO A 144 11.32 -3.19 -3.31
N PHE A 145 10.87 -3.89 -2.27
CA PHE A 145 9.51 -3.85 -1.75
C PHE A 145 9.51 -3.35 -0.31
N PHE A 146 8.87 -2.22 -0.07
CA PHE A 146 8.78 -1.60 1.26
C PHE A 146 7.35 -1.59 1.78
N VAL A 147 7.25 -1.74 3.10
CA VAL A 147 6.01 -1.56 3.86
C VAL A 147 6.15 -0.30 4.70
N ALA A 148 5.21 0.63 4.60
CA ALA A 148 5.21 1.88 5.35
C ALA A 148 4.00 1.91 6.31
N ALA A 149 4.27 1.92 7.60
CA ALA A 149 3.24 1.89 8.64
C ALA A 149 3.79 2.45 9.96
N PRO A 150 2.95 3.06 10.83
CA PRO A 150 3.37 3.48 12.15
C PRO A 150 3.63 2.26 13.05
N LEU A 151 4.42 2.45 14.10
CA LEU A 151 4.71 1.38 15.08
C LEU A 151 3.46 0.76 15.69
N SER A 152 2.37 1.52 15.80
CA SER A 152 1.08 1.02 16.31
C SER A 152 0.48 -0.10 15.44
N THR A 153 0.91 -0.24 14.19
CA THR A 153 0.48 -1.32 13.28
C THR A 153 1.24 -2.64 13.55
N ILE A 154 2.36 -2.58 14.28
CA ILE A 154 3.18 -3.75 14.61
C ILE A 154 2.62 -4.42 15.86
N ASP A 155 2.17 -5.66 15.71
CA ASP A 155 1.64 -6.50 16.79
C ASP A 155 2.72 -7.47 17.28
N MET A 156 3.45 -7.07 18.33
CA MET A 156 4.49 -7.91 18.94
C MET A 156 3.94 -9.14 19.66
N ALA A 157 2.62 -9.20 19.95
CA ALA A 157 1.97 -10.38 20.50
C ALA A 157 1.62 -11.43 19.43
N CYS A 158 1.61 -11.04 18.17
CA CYS A 158 1.42 -11.94 17.03
C CYS A 158 2.79 -12.39 16.49
N PRO A 159 3.23 -13.65 16.73
CA PRO A 159 4.59 -14.06 16.42
C PRO A 159 4.89 -14.15 14.92
N GLU A 160 3.90 -14.49 14.08
CA GLU A 160 4.05 -14.74 12.66
C GLU A 160 2.77 -14.46 11.87
N GLY A 161 2.88 -14.20 10.58
CA GLY A 161 1.77 -13.83 9.73
C GLY A 161 0.67 -14.91 9.59
N GLY A 162 1.02 -16.19 9.72
CA GLY A 162 0.04 -17.28 9.70
C GLY A 162 -0.96 -17.26 10.85
N ARG A 163 -0.72 -16.45 11.88
CA ARG A 163 -1.64 -16.25 13.01
C ARG A 163 -2.50 -15.00 12.90
N ILE A 164 -2.29 -14.19 11.87
CA ILE A 164 -3.14 -13.02 11.62
C ILE A 164 -4.47 -13.52 11.04
N PRO A 165 -5.61 -13.26 11.71
CA PRO A 165 -6.91 -13.63 11.17
C PRO A 165 -7.23 -12.83 9.91
N ILE A 166 -7.56 -13.53 8.83
CA ILE A 166 -7.96 -12.90 7.57
C ILE A 166 -9.48 -12.89 7.47
N GLU A 167 -10.03 -11.69 7.33
CA GLU A 167 -11.47 -11.48 7.17
C GLU A 167 -11.93 -12.02 5.80
N GLU A 168 -12.94 -12.87 5.78
CA GLU A 168 -13.67 -13.22 4.56
C GLU A 168 -14.89 -12.32 4.46
N ARG A 169 -15.02 -11.59 3.36
CA ARG A 169 -16.06 -10.58 3.13
C ARG A 169 -17.17 -11.10 2.24
N ASP A 170 -18.25 -10.32 2.15
CA ASP A 170 -19.38 -10.65 1.31
C ASP A 170 -18.99 -10.83 -0.15
N GLY A 171 -19.43 -11.94 -0.76
CA GLY A 171 -19.13 -12.24 -2.17
C GLY A 171 -19.78 -11.28 -3.17
N GLY A 172 -20.78 -10.51 -2.73
CA GLY A 172 -21.40 -9.47 -3.52
C GLY A 172 -20.40 -8.40 -3.98
N GLU A 173 -19.39 -8.09 -3.15
CA GLU A 173 -18.34 -7.14 -3.53
C GLU A 173 -17.55 -7.59 -4.77
N VAL A 174 -17.33 -8.90 -4.92
CA VAL A 174 -16.65 -9.46 -6.10
C VAL A 174 -17.59 -9.57 -7.30
N ARG A 175 -18.87 -9.92 -7.06
CA ARG A 175 -19.86 -10.08 -8.13
C ARG A 175 -20.33 -8.80 -8.77
N HIS A 176 -20.18 -7.69 -8.06
CA HIS A 176 -20.68 -6.39 -8.53
C HIS A 176 -19.55 -5.38 -8.68
N VAL A 177 -19.76 -4.43 -9.56
CA VAL A 177 -18.91 -3.24 -9.72
C VAL A 177 -19.79 -2.01 -9.69
N GLY A 178 -19.44 -1.08 -8.80
CA GLY A 178 -20.06 0.26 -8.76
C GLY A 178 -19.26 1.26 -9.59
N GLY A 179 -19.93 2.22 -10.17
CA GLY A 179 -19.32 3.31 -10.92
C GLY A 179 -20.35 4.31 -11.40
N LEU A 180 -19.92 5.25 -12.24
CA LEU A 180 -20.82 6.18 -12.92
C LEU A 180 -21.18 5.64 -14.30
N ASP A 181 -22.45 5.70 -14.65
CA ASP A 181 -22.90 5.41 -16.00
C ASP A 181 -22.55 6.55 -16.99
N ARG A 182 -22.99 6.41 -18.25
CA ARG A 182 -22.73 7.43 -19.28
C ARG A 182 -23.42 8.77 -19.00
N GLN A 183 -24.42 8.79 -18.16
CA GLN A 183 -25.13 9.98 -17.70
C GLN A 183 -24.52 10.61 -16.46
N GLY A 184 -23.47 9.99 -15.88
CA GLY A 184 -22.84 10.43 -14.65
C GLY A 184 -23.62 10.04 -13.39
N LEU A 185 -24.57 9.10 -13.50
CA LEU A 185 -25.35 8.60 -12.37
C LEU A 185 -24.69 7.36 -11.78
N HIS A 186 -24.77 7.22 -10.46
CA HIS A 186 -24.27 6.03 -9.77
C HIS A 186 -25.04 4.79 -10.22
N ALA A 187 -24.30 3.80 -10.71
CA ALA A 187 -24.82 2.50 -11.09
C ALA A 187 -23.98 1.37 -10.50
N THR A 188 -24.64 0.27 -10.16
CA THR A 188 -23.99 -0.99 -9.76
C THR A 188 -24.38 -2.07 -10.74
N VAL A 189 -23.43 -2.75 -11.34
CA VAL A 189 -23.67 -3.81 -12.32
C VAL A 189 -23.14 -5.14 -11.83
N ALA A 190 -23.90 -6.21 -12.07
CA ALA A 190 -23.44 -7.57 -11.83
C ALA A 190 -22.48 -8.00 -12.94
N ILE A 191 -21.31 -8.49 -12.58
CA ILE A 191 -20.28 -8.98 -13.50
C ILE A 191 -20.09 -10.49 -13.43
N ALA A 192 -20.75 -11.15 -12.47
CA ALA A 192 -20.73 -12.60 -12.32
C ALA A 192 -22.11 -13.12 -11.87
N PRO A 193 -22.50 -14.37 -12.24
CA PRO A 193 -23.75 -14.99 -11.81
C PRO A 193 -23.82 -15.18 -10.28
N GLU A 194 -24.97 -14.93 -9.68
CA GLU A 194 -25.18 -15.12 -8.22
C GLU A 194 -25.10 -16.58 -7.77
N THR A 195 -25.31 -17.53 -8.66
CA THR A 195 -25.37 -18.96 -8.36
C THR A 195 -24.02 -19.62 -8.11
N LYS A 196 -22.91 -18.88 -8.23
CA LYS A 196 -21.57 -19.44 -8.04
C LYS A 196 -20.98 -19.02 -6.69
N PRO A 197 -20.26 -19.92 -5.99
CA PRO A 197 -19.52 -19.54 -4.80
C PRO A 197 -18.44 -18.52 -5.13
N VAL A 198 -18.16 -17.62 -4.19
CA VAL A 198 -17.15 -16.56 -4.32
C VAL A 198 -16.30 -16.59 -3.05
N ALA A 199 -14.99 -16.50 -3.21
CA ALA A 199 -14.05 -16.21 -2.13
C ALA A 199 -13.68 -14.72 -2.21
N ASN A 200 -13.76 -14.03 -1.07
CA ASN A 200 -13.43 -12.60 -0.97
C ASN A 200 -12.58 -12.33 0.28
N PRO A 201 -11.35 -12.88 0.36
CA PRO A 201 -10.45 -12.53 1.45
C PRO A 201 -10.11 -11.05 1.36
N ALA A 202 -10.25 -10.33 2.48
CA ALA A 202 -9.99 -8.89 2.51
C ALA A 202 -8.51 -8.56 2.40
N PHE A 203 -7.64 -9.43 2.93
CA PHE A 203 -6.21 -9.24 3.07
C PHE A 203 -5.47 -10.50 2.60
N ASP A 204 -4.19 -10.33 2.30
CA ASP A 204 -3.23 -11.42 2.19
C ASP A 204 -1.99 -11.13 3.05
N VAL A 205 -1.21 -12.17 3.33
CA VAL A 205 -0.01 -12.05 4.15
C VAL A 205 1.21 -12.14 3.25
N THR A 206 2.03 -11.09 3.28
CA THR A 206 3.34 -11.06 2.63
C THR A 206 4.40 -11.53 3.63
N PRO A 207 5.08 -12.65 3.39
CA PRO A 207 6.19 -13.11 4.22
C PRO A 207 7.33 -12.10 4.27
N ALA A 208 7.94 -11.93 5.44
CA ALA A 208 9.04 -11.01 5.71
C ALA A 208 10.20 -11.11 4.70
N ARG A 209 10.49 -12.33 4.20
CA ARG A 209 11.55 -12.56 3.22
C ARG A 209 11.37 -11.84 1.87
N PHE A 210 10.16 -11.37 1.55
CA PHE A 210 9.88 -10.59 0.35
C PHE A 210 9.85 -9.08 0.60
N ILE A 211 10.02 -8.65 1.84
CA ILE A 211 9.98 -7.26 2.26
C ILE A 211 11.43 -6.78 2.45
N THR A 212 11.83 -5.77 1.68
CA THR A 212 13.16 -5.16 1.77
C THR A 212 13.35 -4.39 3.07
N GLY A 213 12.31 -3.71 3.53
CA GLY A 213 12.32 -2.94 4.76
C GLY A 213 10.95 -2.44 5.17
N ILE A 214 10.81 -2.17 6.46
CA ILE A 214 9.63 -1.54 7.07
C ILE A 214 10.02 -0.10 7.42
N VAL A 215 9.23 0.85 6.92
CA VAL A 215 9.40 2.29 7.12
C VAL A 215 8.40 2.74 8.18
N THR A 216 8.91 3.25 9.29
CA THR A 216 8.09 3.76 10.40
C THR A 216 8.49 5.20 10.75
N GLU A 217 7.81 5.81 11.69
CA GLU A 217 8.19 7.11 12.26
C GLU A 217 9.55 7.09 12.97
N ARG A 218 10.10 5.90 13.30
CA ARG A 218 11.42 5.74 13.92
C ARG A 218 12.56 5.44 12.94
N GLY A 219 12.25 5.21 11.66
CA GLY A 219 13.26 4.90 10.66
C GLY A 219 12.87 3.74 9.75
N VAL A 220 13.89 3.16 9.12
CA VAL A 220 13.74 2.02 8.21
C VAL A 220 14.59 0.86 8.72
N LEU A 221 13.97 -0.30 8.94
CA LEU A 221 14.67 -1.53 9.32
C LEU A 221 14.25 -2.70 8.43
N PRO A 222 15.13 -3.71 8.27
CA PRO A 222 14.73 -5.02 7.76
C PRO A 222 13.63 -5.62 8.65
N PRO A 223 12.70 -6.42 8.10
CA PRO A 223 11.61 -7.00 8.88
C PRO A 223 12.03 -7.79 10.10
N GLY A 224 13.15 -8.51 10.03
CA GLY A 224 13.69 -9.29 11.16
C GLY A 224 14.20 -8.45 12.34
N ASP A 225 14.44 -7.16 12.15
CA ASP A 225 15.07 -6.29 13.15
C ASP A 225 14.06 -5.36 13.84
N ILE A 226 12.77 -5.40 13.48
CA ILE A 226 11.74 -4.49 14.01
C ILE A 226 11.59 -4.56 15.55
N GLY A 227 11.89 -5.69 16.16
CA GLY A 227 11.89 -5.85 17.60
C GLY A 227 12.81 -4.88 18.36
N VAL A 228 13.80 -4.27 17.68
CA VAL A 228 14.68 -3.24 18.25
C VAL A 228 13.90 -2.00 18.68
N TRP A 229 12.80 -1.67 17.98
CA TRP A 229 11.98 -0.49 18.30
C TRP A 229 11.15 -0.63 19.58
N PHE A 230 11.03 -1.85 20.13
CA PHE A 230 10.22 -2.16 21.31
C PHE A 230 11.07 -2.51 22.56
N LYS A 231 12.39 -2.34 22.46
CA LYS A 231 13.35 -2.44 23.58
C LYS A 231 13.59 -1.07 24.19
#